data_6386fa13343233a30ec8275f2a74b794
#
_entry.id   6386fa13343233a30ec8275f2a74b794
#
_cell.length_a   1.000
_cell.length_b   1.000
_cell.length_c   1.000
_cell.angle_alpha   90.00
_cell.angle_beta   90.00
_cell.angle_gamma   90.00
#
_symmetry.space_group_name_H-M   'P 1'
#
loop_
_entity.id
_entity.type
_entity.pdbx_description
1 polymer ?
#
loop_
_entity_poly.entity_id
_entity_poly.type
_entity_poly.pdbx_seq_one_letter_code
_entity_poly.pdbx_strand_id
1 'polypeptide(L)'
;MADTIWYTRCPVPTASGIAFQRDMFADEFDGSDYDVRNIKELGKEKADSHFNHALDNCFREGGSIPPLWAKQGGADTVMVGLTFLSDAICFYVRPDSDIKTMQDLKSKRVAVGVRPYIMIDFMKINGHKAWDCGLRAHGMTLDDVELVEVEINDDMHSHINPDPKTGEKPPGTLMFQNELDALNRGDVDAIWVKGCQTRQMERELSGEIRLISDLLYDTDNPELKVNANPRIITVSGNIARDNPDAVVRYLQVLIRAARWSADQPRDSAQILATELGVSLSDINGAFVENYQNKLWPNLSAETMHLLSTQQDFMLAHDYLPGEVDLASWCDDSFLRKAYERENLTWAA
;
A
#
# COMPACT_ATOMS: atom_id res chain seq x y z
N MET A 1 -15.20 -24.03 -20.33
CA MET A 1 -14.47 -22.75 -20.31
C MET A 1 -13.82 -22.69 -18.95
N ALA A 2 -12.56 -22.27 -18.85
CA ALA A 2 -11.91 -22.11 -17.55
C ALA A 2 -12.64 -21.03 -16.74
N ASP A 3 -12.76 -21.24 -15.42
CA ASP A 3 -13.28 -20.23 -14.51
C ASP A 3 -12.24 -19.12 -14.33
N THR A 4 -12.67 -17.85 -14.36
CA THR A 4 -11.74 -16.75 -14.21
C THR A 4 -11.52 -16.44 -12.74
N ILE A 5 -10.26 -16.44 -12.32
CA ILE A 5 -9.79 -15.87 -11.08
C ILE A 5 -9.33 -14.43 -11.36
N TRP A 6 -9.98 -13.49 -10.72
CA TRP A 6 -9.59 -12.09 -10.82
C TRP A 6 -8.54 -11.74 -9.76
N TYR A 7 -7.63 -10.85 -10.11
CA TYR A 7 -6.75 -10.28 -9.12
C TYR A 7 -6.61 -8.77 -9.29
N THR A 8 -6.32 -8.12 -8.19
CA THR A 8 -5.99 -6.69 -8.15
C THR A 8 -4.93 -6.42 -7.09
N ARG A 9 -4.14 -5.38 -7.30
CA ARG A 9 -3.12 -4.94 -6.35
C ARG A 9 -2.95 -3.44 -6.36
N CYS A 10 -2.46 -2.89 -5.25
CA CYS A 10 -2.00 -1.51 -5.20
C CYS A 10 -0.70 -1.32 -6.01
N PRO A 11 -0.43 -0.12 -6.54
CA PRO A 11 0.85 0.24 -7.16
C PRO A 11 1.92 0.48 -6.09
N VAL A 12 2.35 -0.60 -5.43
CA VAL A 12 3.38 -0.64 -4.39
C VAL A 12 4.16 -1.96 -4.54
N PRO A 13 5.41 -2.06 -4.05
CA PRO A 13 6.15 -3.32 -4.13
C PRO A 13 5.38 -4.48 -3.48
N THR A 14 5.06 -5.49 -4.27
CA THR A 14 4.32 -6.68 -3.85
C THR A 14 4.85 -7.94 -4.53
N ALA A 15 4.64 -9.09 -3.90
CA ALA A 15 4.95 -10.37 -4.53
C ALA A 15 4.08 -10.61 -5.78
N SER A 16 2.81 -10.18 -5.75
CA SER A 16 1.91 -10.29 -6.92
C SER A 16 2.35 -9.42 -8.09
N GLY A 17 3.01 -8.27 -7.84
CA GLY A 17 3.61 -7.46 -8.89
C GLY A 17 4.74 -8.21 -9.61
N ILE A 18 5.66 -8.80 -8.86
CA ILE A 18 6.72 -9.65 -9.41
C ILE A 18 6.14 -10.83 -10.18
N ALA A 19 5.15 -11.53 -9.59
CA ALA A 19 4.51 -12.69 -10.21
C ALA A 19 3.87 -12.35 -11.55
N PHE A 20 3.18 -11.22 -11.63
CA PHE A 20 2.55 -10.74 -12.87
C PHE A 20 3.57 -10.42 -13.96
N GLN A 21 4.62 -9.66 -13.63
CA GLN A 21 5.63 -9.25 -14.60
C GLN A 21 6.47 -10.43 -15.13
N ARG A 22 6.46 -11.53 -14.42
CA ARG A 22 7.18 -12.76 -14.77
C ARG A 22 6.28 -13.88 -15.28
N ASP A 23 5.03 -13.60 -15.59
CA ASP A 23 4.03 -14.55 -16.07
C ASP A 23 3.82 -15.77 -15.15
N MET A 24 4.22 -15.69 -13.87
CA MET A 24 4.20 -16.84 -12.94
C MET A 24 2.77 -17.33 -12.63
N PHE A 25 1.76 -16.46 -12.74
CA PHE A 25 0.36 -16.89 -12.64
C PHE A 25 -0.07 -17.69 -13.86
N ALA A 26 0.30 -17.27 -15.06
CA ALA A 26 0.01 -18.00 -16.30
C ALA A 26 0.67 -19.37 -16.25
N ASP A 27 1.94 -19.45 -15.85
CA ASP A 27 2.69 -20.72 -15.73
C ASP A 27 2.04 -21.68 -14.72
N GLU A 28 1.61 -21.18 -13.54
CA GLU A 28 1.00 -22.01 -12.50
C GLU A 28 -0.36 -22.57 -12.91
N PHE A 29 -1.15 -21.75 -13.60
CA PHE A 29 -2.53 -22.12 -13.94
C PHE A 29 -2.68 -22.67 -15.36
N ASP A 30 -1.58 -22.80 -16.13
CA ASP A 30 -1.62 -23.42 -17.46
C ASP A 30 -2.18 -24.85 -17.40
N GLY A 31 -3.06 -25.17 -18.34
CA GLY A 31 -3.75 -26.46 -18.41
C GLY A 31 -4.71 -26.77 -17.25
N SER A 32 -4.98 -25.81 -16.36
CA SER A 32 -5.98 -25.94 -15.30
C SER A 32 -7.35 -25.46 -15.74
N ASP A 33 -8.35 -25.66 -14.86
CA ASP A 33 -9.70 -25.12 -15.05
C ASP A 33 -9.82 -23.62 -14.75
N TYR A 34 -8.68 -22.92 -14.49
CA TYR A 34 -8.64 -21.52 -14.10
C TYR A 34 -7.80 -20.67 -15.07
N ASP A 35 -8.26 -19.43 -15.27
CA ASP A 35 -7.54 -18.35 -15.95
C ASP A 35 -7.40 -17.15 -14.99
N VAL A 36 -6.17 -16.72 -14.70
CA VAL A 36 -5.91 -15.63 -13.74
C VAL A 36 -5.75 -14.31 -14.48
N ARG A 37 -6.66 -13.35 -14.23
CA ARG A 37 -6.75 -12.08 -14.97
C ARG A 37 -6.82 -10.87 -14.05
N ASN A 38 -6.36 -9.71 -14.54
CA ASN A 38 -6.44 -8.46 -13.81
C ASN A 38 -7.84 -7.84 -13.91
N ILE A 39 -8.38 -7.32 -12.79
CA ILE A 39 -9.71 -6.68 -12.77
C ILE A 39 -9.81 -5.45 -13.68
N LYS A 40 -8.70 -4.82 -14.04
CA LYS A 40 -8.67 -3.70 -15.00
C LYS A 40 -9.26 -4.07 -16.37
N GLU A 41 -9.24 -5.35 -16.72
CA GLU A 41 -9.85 -5.86 -17.97
C GLU A 41 -11.37 -5.80 -17.95
N LEU A 42 -12.00 -5.68 -16.79
CA LEU A 42 -13.45 -5.61 -16.62
C LEU A 42 -14.05 -4.20 -16.79
N GLY A 43 -13.20 -3.19 -16.98
CA GLY A 43 -13.64 -1.80 -17.05
C GLY A 43 -13.85 -1.14 -15.68
N LYS A 44 -14.15 0.19 -15.71
CA LYS A 44 -14.12 1.07 -14.54
C LYS A 44 -15.08 0.64 -13.42
N GLU A 45 -16.31 0.24 -13.76
CA GLU A 45 -17.34 -0.13 -12.76
C GLU A 45 -16.91 -1.31 -11.88
N LYS A 46 -16.22 -2.29 -12.46
CA LYS A 46 -15.75 -3.45 -11.71
C LYS A 46 -14.38 -3.23 -11.06
N ALA A 47 -13.62 -2.25 -11.53
CA ALA A 47 -12.36 -1.86 -10.88
C ALA A 47 -12.58 -1.34 -9.45
N ASP A 48 -13.75 -0.83 -9.10
CA ASP A 48 -14.14 -0.44 -7.75
C ASP A 48 -14.11 -1.61 -6.76
N SER A 49 -14.11 -2.85 -7.26
CA SER A 49 -13.91 -4.04 -6.45
C SER A 49 -12.54 -4.08 -5.75
N HIS A 50 -11.56 -3.30 -6.24
CA HIS A 50 -10.32 -3.06 -5.51
C HIS A 50 -10.54 -2.45 -4.11
N PHE A 51 -11.64 -1.71 -3.93
CA PHE A 51 -11.98 -1.03 -2.68
C PHE A 51 -13.06 -1.76 -1.89
N ASN A 52 -14.16 -2.13 -2.54
CA ASN A 52 -15.35 -2.68 -1.87
C ASN A 52 -15.39 -4.22 -1.83
N HIS A 53 -14.48 -4.91 -2.53
CA HIS A 53 -14.40 -6.38 -2.57
C HIS A 53 -15.69 -7.07 -3.04
N ALA A 54 -16.46 -6.42 -3.91
CA ALA A 54 -17.75 -6.93 -4.37
C ALA A 54 -17.66 -7.98 -5.49
N LEU A 55 -16.46 -8.19 -6.06
CA LEU A 55 -16.26 -9.16 -7.16
C LEU A 55 -15.96 -10.56 -6.59
N ASP A 56 -16.73 -11.54 -7.05
CA ASP A 56 -16.47 -12.95 -6.80
C ASP A 56 -15.16 -13.44 -7.46
N ASN A 57 -14.63 -14.54 -6.95
CA ASN A 57 -13.37 -15.15 -7.45
C ASN A 57 -12.22 -14.15 -7.55
N CYS A 58 -12.08 -13.24 -6.57
CA CYS A 58 -11.12 -12.16 -6.63
C CYS A 58 -10.10 -12.23 -5.50
N PHE A 59 -8.82 -12.06 -5.86
CA PHE A 59 -7.73 -11.80 -4.93
C PHE A 59 -7.37 -10.32 -4.95
N ARG A 60 -7.01 -9.78 -3.79
CA ARG A 60 -6.47 -8.44 -3.66
C ARG A 60 -5.23 -8.43 -2.78
N GLU A 61 -4.16 -7.79 -3.28
CA GLU A 61 -2.98 -7.47 -2.47
C GLU A 61 -2.78 -5.94 -2.42
N GLY A 62 -2.70 -5.37 -1.23
CA GLY A 62 -2.47 -3.93 -1.10
C GLY A 62 -2.77 -3.36 0.27
N GLY A 63 -2.77 -2.03 0.35
CA GLY A 63 -2.94 -1.28 1.59
C GLY A 63 -4.17 -1.71 2.40
N SER A 64 -4.05 -1.64 3.74
CA SER A 64 -5.01 -2.20 4.70
C SER A 64 -6.32 -1.42 4.84
N ILE A 65 -6.34 -0.13 4.49
CA ILE A 65 -7.52 0.71 4.71
C ILE A 65 -8.77 0.21 3.97
N PRO A 66 -8.76 -0.01 2.64
CA PRO A 66 -9.96 -0.47 1.94
C PRO A 66 -10.45 -1.85 2.41
N PRO A 67 -9.61 -2.88 2.60
CA PRO A 67 -10.11 -4.18 3.02
C PRO A 67 -10.66 -4.20 4.46
N LEU A 68 -10.10 -3.39 5.39
CA LEU A 68 -10.69 -3.21 6.73
C LEU A 68 -12.08 -2.57 6.62
N TRP A 69 -12.20 -1.51 5.83
CA TRP A 69 -13.47 -0.83 5.60
C TRP A 69 -14.51 -1.76 4.94
N ALA A 70 -14.11 -2.48 3.89
CA ALA A 70 -15.02 -3.40 3.18
C ALA A 70 -15.46 -4.56 4.09
N LYS A 71 -14.53 -5.13 4.88
CA LYS A 71 -14.84 -6.23 5.81
C LYS A 71 -15.79 -5.78 6.90
N GLN A 72 -15.57 -4.60 7.47
CA GLN A 72 -16.47 -3.99 8.44
C GLN A 72 -17.87 -3.76 7.85
N GLY A 73 -17.95 -3.37 6.57
CA GLY A 73 -19.18 -3.24 5.79
C GLY A 73 -19.84 -4.56 5.39
N GLY A 74 -19.31 -5.71 5.79
CA GLY A 74 -19.87 -7.03 5.56
C GLY A 74 -19.39 -7.74 4.28
N ALA A 75 -18.30 -7.27 3.65
CA ALA A 75 -17.75 -7.96 2.48
C ALA A 75 -17.35 -9.40 2.84
N ASP A 76 -17.79 -10.35 2.00
CA ASP A 76 -17.50 -11.77 2.14
C ASP A 76 -16.06 -12.05 1.66
N THR A 77 -15.10 -11.83 2.53
CA THR A 77 -13.68 -12.03 2.25
C THR A 77 -12.98 -12.78 3.37
N VAL A 78 -11.87 -13.42 3.01
CA VAL A 78 -10.94 -14.08 3.94
C VAL A 78 -9.58 -13.41 3.80
N MET A 79 -8.95 -13.08 4.91
CA MET A 79 -7.55 -12.63 4.95
C MET A 79 -6.65 -13.87 4.96
N VAL A 80 -5.80 -14.01 3.94
CA VAL A 80 -4.96 -15.19 3.74
C VAL A 80 -3.46 -14.90 3.80
N GLY A 81 -3.09 -13.63 4.04
CA GLY A 81 -1.69 -13.24 4.20
C GLY A 81 -1.51 -11.75 4.41
N LEU A 82 -0.36 -11.39 4.95
CA LEU A 82 0.10 -10.03 5.17
C LEU A 82 1.54 -9.87 4.69
N THR A 83 1.89 -8.66 4.24
CA THR A 83 3.29 -8.25 4.05
C THR A 83 3.52 -6.91 4.73
N PHE A 84 4.60 -6.79 5.49
CA PHE A 84 5.01 -5.51 6.07
C PHE A 84 6.32 -5.04 5.48
N LEU A 85 6.25 -3.94 4.76
CA LEU A 85 7.41 -3.25 4.21
C LEU A 85 7.33 -1.78 4.64
N SER A 86 8.33 -1.31 5.39
CA SER A 86 8.43 0.10 5.78
C SER A 86 8.73 0.95 4.55
N ASP A 87 7.82 1.87 4.26
CA ASP A 87 7.94 2.85 3.18
C ASP A 87 8.53 4.15 3.77
N ALA A 88 9.25 4.93 2.97
CA ALA A 88 9.58 6.31 3.32
C ALA A 88 8.28 7.11 3.53
N ILE A 89 8.19 7.82 4.65
CA ILE A 89 7.14 8.79 4.96
C ILE A 89 7.89 10.08 5.31
N CYS A 90 7.83 11.03 4.40
CA CYS A 90 8.64 12.23 4.46
C CYS A 90 7.76 13.47 4.64
N PHE A 91 8.30 14.46 5.34
CA PHE A 91 7.65 15.73 5.62
C PHE A 91 8.48 16.87 5.04
N TYR A 92 7.83 17.73 4.26
CA TYR A 92 8.48 18.77 3.49
C TYR A 92 7.88 20.14 3.78
N VAL A 93 8.73 21.16 3.69
CA VAL A 93 8.38 22.57 3.78
C VAL A 93 9.00 23.33 2.61
N ARG A 94 8.61 24.60 2.41
CA ARG A 94 9.30 25.47 1.45
C ARG A 94 10.75 25.70 1.86
N PRO A 95 11.68 25.86 0.91
CA PRO A 95 13.10 26.04 1.20
C PRO A 95 13.39 27.29 2.03
N ASP A 96 12.61 28.36 1.85
CA ASP A 96 12.72 29.63 2.56
C ASP A 96 12.02 29.66 3.94
N SER A 97 11.30 28.58 4.30
CA SER A 97 10.59 28.48 5.58
C SER A 97 11.54 28.52 6.78
N ASP A 98 11.10 29.10 7.87
CA ASP A 98 11.79 29.09 9.18
C ASP A 98 11.65 27.76 9.93
N ILE A 99 10.71 26.88 9.52
CA ILE A 99 10.50 25.53 10.05
C ILE A 99 11.69 24.65 9.67
N LYS A 100 12.48 24.18 10.63
CA LYS A 100 13.69 23.37 10.41
C LYS A 100 13.52 21.92 10.85
N THR A 101 12.65 21.69 11.82
CA THR A 101 12.40 20.40 12.47
C THR A 101 10.90 20.15 12.59
N MET A 102 10.51 18.94 12.95
CA MET A 102 9.10 18.61 13.23
C MET A 102 8.54 19.41 14.40
N GLN A 103 9.37 19.74 15.41
CA GLN A 103 8.95 20.54 16.58
C GLN A 103 8.55 21.96 16.20
N ASP A 104 9.10 22.51 15.12
CA ASP A 104 8.75 23.85 14.63
C ASP A 104 7.36 23.89 13.97
N LEU A 105 6.72 22.71 13.76
CA LEU A 105 5.35 22.62 13.24
C LEU A 105 4.27 23.01 14.27
N LYS A 106 4.65 23.27 15.52
CA LYS A 106 3.67 23.65 16.55
C LYS A 106 2.84 24.85 16.10
N SER A 107 1.53 24.70 16.11
CA SER A 107 0.52 25.69 15.64
C SER A 107 0.67 26.07 14.15
N LYS A 108 1.28 25.20 13.33
CA LYS A 108 1.40 25.37 11.87
C LYS A 108 0.31 24.55 11.16
N ARG A 109 0.01 24.96 9.93
CA ARG A 109 -0.95 24.31 9.04
C ARG A 109 -0.26 23.20 8.26
N VAL A 110 -0.80 21.98 8.34
CA VAL A 110 -0.23 20.83 7.65
C VAL A 110 -1.27 20.20 6.74
N ALA A 111 -0.86 19.82 5.52
CA ALA A 111 -1.79 19.36 4.50
C ALA A 111 -2.27 17.92 4.72
N VAL A 112 -3.57 17.69 4.52
CA VAL A 112 -4.18 16.37 4.36
C VAL A 112 -4.96 16.38 3.04
N GLY A 113 -4.49 15.61 2.06
CA GLY A 113 -5.20 15.47 0.78
C GLY A 113 -6.52 14.72 0.96
N VAL A 114 -7.61 15.25 0.39
CA VAL A 114 -8.96 14.67 0.50
C VAL A 114 -9.59 14.44 -0.88
N ARG A 115 -10.32 13.33 -1.03
CA ARG A 115 -11.09 12.95 -2.24
C ARG A 115 -12.54 12.66 -1.87
N PRO A 116 -13.39 13.67 -1.69
CA PRO A 116 -14.75 13.50 -1.16
C PRO A 116 -15.68 12.72 -2.09
N TYR A 117 -15.27 12.46 -3.34
CA TYR A 117 -16.03 11.78 -4.39
C TYR A 117 -15.77 10.26 -4.48
N ILE A 118 -14.86 9.70 -3.68
CA ILE A 118 -14.59 8.25 -3.67
C ILE A 118 -15.28 7.56 -2.48
N MET A 119 -15.56 6.25 -2.64
CA MET A 119 -16.34 5.51 -1.63
C MET A 119 -15.61 5.34 -0.28
N ILE A 120 -14.30 5.34 -0.30
CA ILE A 120 -13.42 5.38 0.88
C ILE A 120 -12.26 6.31 0.62
N ASP A 121 -12.18 7.43 1.33
CA ASP A 121 -11.08 8.38 1.19
C ASP A 121 -9.82 7.87 1.93
N PHE A 122 -9.17 6.87 1.30
CA PHE A 122 -7.94 6.30 1.85
C PHE A 122 -6.77 7.30 1.85
N MET A 123 -6.79 8.35 0.99
CA MET A 123 -5.74 9.38 1.00
C MET A 123 -5.87 10.29 2.22
N LYS A 124 -7.08 10.69 2.59
CA LYS A 124 -7.34 11.41 3.84
C LYS A 124 -6.86 10.59 5.05
N ILE A 125 -7.23 9.32 5.11
CA ILE A 125 -6.83 8.43 6.21
C ILE A 125 -5.31 8.26 6.25
N ASN A 126 -4.66 8.08 5.09
CA ASN A 126 -3.20 7.99 4.99
C ASN A 126 -2.51 9.27 5.45
N GLY A 127 -3.00 10.44 5.03
CA GLY A 127 -2.45 11.74 5.41
C GLY A 127 -2.57 12.00 6.90
N HIS A 128 -3.76 11.76 7.45
CA HIS A 128 -3.99 11.88 8.88
C HIS A 128 -3.07 10.96 9.69
N LYS A 129 -2.96 9.67 9.28
CA LYS A 129 -2.06 8.70 9.93
C LYS A 129 -0.58 9.04 9.75
N ALA A 130 -0.17 9.59 8.60
CA ALA A 130 1.20 10.02 8.40
C ALA A 130 1.58 11.14 9.37
N TRP A 131 0.71 12.13 9.56
CA TRP A 131 0.94 13.20 10.54
C TRP A 131 0.95 12.67 11.97
N ASP A 132 0.02 11.76 12.36
CA ASP A 132 0.05 11.10 13.68
C ASP A 132 1.40 10.42 13.92
N CYS A 133 1.85 9.59 12.98
CA CYS A 133 3.13 8.90 13.10
C CYS A 133 4.33 9.85 13.15
N GLY A 134 4.37 10.84 12.26
CA GLY A 134 5.46 11.80 12.20
C GLY A 134 5.59 12.67 13.45
N LEU A 135 4.47 13.20 13.92
CA LEU A 135 4.44 14.02 15.14
C LEU A 135 4.82 13.18 16.36
N ARG A 136 4.27 11.99 16.53
CA ARG A 136 4.59 11.08 17.65
C ARG A 136 6.04 10.63 17.66
N ALA A 137 6.65 10.42 16.50
CA ALA A 137 8.08 10.09 16.41
C ALA A 137 8.98 11.21 16.97
N HIS A 138 8.46 12.45 16.99
CA HIS A 138 9.15 13.64 17.49
C HIS A 138 8.58 14.21 18.80
N GLY A 139 7.78 13.42 19.54
CA GLY A 139 7.22 13.76 20.86
C GLY A 139 6.09 14.79 20.80
N MET A 140 5.41 14.90 19.67
CA MET A 140 4.26 15.78 19.44
C MET A 140 2.99 14.95 19.22
N THR A 141 1.85 15.63 19.10
CA THR A 141 0.54 15.02 18.79
C THR A 141 -0.17 15.82 17.69
N LEU A 142 -1.27 15.27 17.17
CA LEU A 142 -2.11 15.96 16.19
C LEU A 142 -2.69 17.29 16.73
N ASP A 143 -2.87 17.41 18.04
CA ASP A 143 -3.35 18.65 18.68
C ASP A 143 -2.32 19.80 18.63
N ASP A 144 -1.06 19.50 18.33
CA ASP A 144 0.00 20.53 18.19
C ASP A 144 -0.02 21.24 16.84
N VAL A 145 -0.79 20.76 15.84
CA VAL A 145 -0.84 21.30 14.48
C VAL A 145 -2.27 21.56 14.02
N GLU A 146 -2.43 22.35 12.96
CA GLU A 146 -3.70 22.53 12.26
C GLU A 146 -3.73 21.67 11.00
N LEU A 147 -4.60 20.66 10.97
CA LEU A 147 -4.82 19.83 9.77
C LEU A 147 -5.68 20.61 8.77
N VAL A 148 -5.13 20.87 7.58
CA VAL A 148 -5.81 21.58 6.49
C VAL A 148 -6.13 20.60 5.37
N GLU A 149 -7.42 20.43 5.07
CA GLU A 149 -7.87 19.60 3.96
C GLU A 149 -7.56 20.28 2.63
N VAL A 150 -6.84 19.55 1.76
CA VAL A 150 -6.52 19.96 0.39
C VAL A 150 -7.27 19.04 -0.57
N GLU A 151 -8.27 19.58 -1.27
CA GLU A 151 -9.05 18.78 -2.21
C GLU A 151 -8.20 18.36 -3.43
N ILE A 152 -8.21 17.05 -3.72
CA ILE A 152 -7.48 16.45 -4.82
C ILE A 152 -8.48 16.13 -5.93
N ASN A 153 -8.40 16.90 -7.01
CA ASN A 153 -9.29 16.82 -8.18
C ASN A 153 -8.64 16.02 -9.31
N ASP A 154 -8.14 14.83 -9.02
CA ASP A 154 -7.56 13.95 -10.03
C ASP A 154 -8.49 12.79 -10.41
N ASP A 155 -8.35 12.25 -11.62
CA ASP A 155 -8.87 10.93 -11.92
C ASP A 155 -7.91 9.90 -11.34
N MET A 156 -8.23 9.42 -10.15
CA MET A 156 -7.43 8.45 -9.40
C MET A 156 -7.05 7.21 -10.24
N HIS A 157 -7.87 6.84 -11.23
CA HIS A 157 -7.60 5.69 -12.09
C HIS A 157 -6.54 5.98 -13.16
N SER A 158 -6.42 7.23 -13.60
CA SER A 158 -5.47 7.62 -14.66
C SER A 158 -4.09 8.02 -14.11
N HIS A 159 -4.03 8.59 -12.91
CA HIS A 159 -2.82 9.21 -12.38
C HIS A 159 -1.97 8.31 -11.48
N ILE A 160 -2.60 7.37 -10.78
CA ILE A 160 -1.94 6.53 -9.77
C ILE A 160 -1.42 5.22 -10.36
N ASN A 161 -2.00 4.78 -11.47
CA ASN A 161 -1.66 3.49 -12.06
C ASN A 161 -0.91 3.69 -13.38
N PRO A 162 0.42 3.69 -13.37
CA PRO A 162 1.19 3.62 -14.61
C PRO A 162 0.80 2.35 -15.38
N ASP A 163 0.99 2.35 -16.68
CA ASP A 163 0.85 1.13 -17.46
C ASP A 163 1.78 0.06 -16.87
N PRO A 164 1.27 -1.09 -16.43
CA PRO A 164 2.08 -2.08 -15.72
C PRO A 164 3.17 -2.72 -16.60
N LYS A 165 3.08 -2.60 -17.93
CA LYS A 165 4.07 -3.14 -18.86
C LYS A 165 5.13 -2.12 -19.24
N THR A 166 4.74 -0.86 -19.41
CA THR A 166 5.64 0.20 -19.90
C THR A 166 6.11 1.14 -18.79
N GLY A 167 5.41 1.20 -17.67
CA GLY A 167 5.67 2.17 -16.61
C GLY A 167 5.26 3.60 -17.00
N GLU A 168 4.59 3.78 -18.12
CA GLU A 168 4.17 5.10 -18.58
C GLU A 168 3.10 5.69 -17.67
N LYS A 169 3.33 6.93 -17.26
CA LYS A 169 2.37 7.78 -16.55
C LYS A 169 1.92 8.91 -17.45
N PRO A 170 0.71 9.44 -17.23
CA PRO A 170 0.33 10.70 -17.86
C PRO A 170 1.36 11.79 -17.54
N PRO A 171 1.77 12.61 -18.54
CA PRO A 171 2.77 13.66 -18.34
C PRO A 171 2.36 14.64 -17.24
N GLY A 172 3.31 15.03 -16.40
CA GLY A 172 3.14 16.13 -15.43
C GLY A 172 2.41 15.77 -14.15
N THR A 173 2.24 14.48 -13.81
CA THR A 173 1.51 14.04 -12.60
C THR A 173 2.45 13.59 -11.49
N LEU A 174 2.61 14.44 -10.49
CA LEU A 174 3.05 14.02 -9.15
C LEU A 174 1.79 13.67 -8.33
N MET A 175 1.82 12.54 -7.62
CA MET A 175 0.68 12.08 -6.81
C MET A 175 0.25 13.10 -5.75
N PHE A 176 1.14 13.95 -5.28
CA PHE A 176 0.95 14.96 -4.24
C PHE A 176 0.99 16.41 -4.80
N GLN A 177 0.63 16.58 -6.08
CA GLN A 177 0.71 17.88 -6.74
C GLN A 177 -0.19 18.94 -6.09
N ASN A 178 -1.39 18.57 -5.66
CA ASN A 178 -2.32 19.53 -5.05
C ASN A 178 -1.83 20.03 -3.69
N GLU A 179 -1.23 19.13 -2.89
CA GLU A 179 -0.61 19.50 -1.62
C GLU A 179 0.63 20.37 -1.86
N LEU A 180 1.44 20.05 -2.87
CA LEU A 180 2.58 20.88 -3.26
C LEU A 180 2.14 22.27 -3.71
N ASP A 181 1.08 22.37 -4.51
CA ASP A 181 0.52 23.65 -4.95
C ASP A 181 0.00 24.47 -3.77
N ALA A 182 -0.66 23.83 -2.77
CA ALA A 182 -1.10 24.47 -1.55
C ALA A 182 0.08 24.99 -0.70
N LEU A 183 1.17 24.20 -0.61
CA LEU A 183 2.41 24.61 0.04
C LEU A 183 3.02 25.84 -0.64
N ASN A 184 3.09 25.84 -1.96
CA ASN A 184 3.67 26.95 -2.75
C ASN A 184 2.83 28.24 -2.66
N ARG A 185 1.51 28.12 -2.57
CA ARG A 185 0.63 29.28 -2.36
C ARG A 185 0.66 29.81 -0.91
N GLY A 186 1.20 29.02 0.03
CA GLY A 186 1.19 29.34 1.46
C GLY A 186 -0.16 29.05 2.13
N ASP A 187 -1.00 28.20 1.55
CA ASP A 187 -2.24 27.73 2.16
C ASP A 187 -1.94 26.79 3.33
N VAL A 188 -0.82 26.05 3.23
CA VAL A 188 -0.26 25.17 4.26
C VAL A 188 1.23 25.48 4.47
N ASP A 189 1.77 25.08 5.60
CA ASP A 189 3.15 25.34 6.01
C ASP A 189 4.05 24.11 5.79
N ALA A 190 3.44 22.89 5.75
CA ALA A 190 4.12 21.64 5.46
C ALA A 190 3.20 20.63 4.75
N ILE A 191 3.83 19.71 4.01
CA ILE A 191 3.18 18.57 3.36
C ILE A 191 3.85 17.26 3.75
N TRP A 192 3.15 16.15 3.56
CA TRP A 192 3.69 14.80 3.68
C TRP A 192 3.67 14.09 2.33
N VAL A 193 4.59 13.15 2.14
CA VAL A 193 4.68 12.32 0.94
C VAL A 193 5.12 10.92 1.34
N LYS A 194 4.73 9.89 0.56
CA LYS A 194 5.00 8.49 0.89
C LYS A 194 5.64 7.71 -0.26
N GLY A 195 6.44 6.71 0.12
CA GLY A 195 7.00 5.72 -0.80
C GLY A 195 7.92 6.33 -1.87
N CYS A 196 7.89 5.78 -3.07
CA CYS A 196 8.77 6.21 -4.17
C CYS A 196 8.58 7.68 -4.56
N GLN A 197 7.39 8.24 -4.33
CA GLN A 197 7.11 9.64 -4.63
C GLN A 197 7.96 10.60 -3.81
N THR A 198 8.43 10.20 -2.62
CA THR A 198 9.36 11.01 -1.81
C THR A 198 10.65 11.29 -2.59
N ARG A 199 11.28 10.26 -3.11
CA ARG A 199 12.54 10.37 -3.85
C ARG A 199 12.35 10.98 -5.23
N GLN A 200 11.23 10.68 -5.87
CA GLN A 200 10.86 11.32 -7.13
C GLN A 200 10.72 12.84 -6.96
N MET A 201 9.98 13.29 -5.92
CA MET A 201 9.83 14.72 -5.63
C MET A 201 11.18 15.39 -5.29
N GLU A 202 12.00 14.77 -4.44
CA GLU A 202 13.33 15.29 -4.10
C GLU A 202 14.21 15.48 -5.35
N ARG A 203 14.14 14.55 -6.28
CA ARG A 203 14.89 14.61 -7.54
C ARG A 203 14.35 15.67 -8.52
N GLU A 204 13.02 15.70 -8.69
CA GLU A 204 12.37 16.59 -9.66
C GLU A 204 12.26 18.02 -9.17
N LEU A 205 12.10 18.22 -7.87
CA LEU A 205 11.93 19.53 -7.22
C LEU A 205 13.17 19.92 -6.39
N SER A 206 14.36 19.54 -6.88
CA SER A 206 15.62 19.84 -6.19
C SER A 206 15.79 21.34 -5.94
N GLY A 207 15.84 21.72 -4.64
CA GLY A 207 15.92 23.12 -4.21
C GLY A 207 14.59 23.85 -4.10
N GLU A 208 13.47 23.26 -4.52
CA GLU A 208 12.12 23.84 -4.40
C GLU A 208 11.36 23.38 -3.16
N ILE A 209 11.81 22.29 -2.55
CA ILE A 209 11.31 21.75 -1.28
C ILE A 209 12.46 21.43 -0.34
N ARG A 210 12.19 21.38 0.96
CA ARG A 210 13.14 20.98 1.98
C ARG A 210 12.54 19.92 2.89
N LEU A 211 13.24 18.79 3.01
CA LEU A 211 12.93 17.71 3.94
C LEU A 211 13.17 18.16 5.39
N ILE A 212 12.26 17.87 6.29
CA ILE A 212 12.39 18.09 7.73
C ILE A 212 12.33 16.81 8.55
N SER A 213 11.79 15.71 7.98
CA SER A 213 11.77 14.40 8.64
C SER A 213 11.52 13.30 7.61
N ASP A 214 12.16 12.13 7.80
CA ASP A 214 11.92 10.89 7.06
C ASP A 214 11.79 9.73 8.07
N LEU A 215 10.58 9.23 8.28
CA LEU A 215 10.30 8.17 9.25
C LEU A 215 11.00 6.84 8.93
N LEU A 216 11.51 6.68 7.71
CA LEU A 216 12.31 5.49 7.39
C LEU A 216 13.56 5.42 8.27
N TYR A 217 14.15 6.59 8.62
CA TYR A 217 15.41 6.74 9.34
C TYR A 217 15.25 7.35 10.74
N ASP A 218 14.19 8.13 10.98
CA ASP A 218 14.04 8.90 12.23
C ASP A 218 13.52 8.05 13.39
N THR A 219 13.00 6.86 13.13
CA THR A 219 12.50 5.95 14.16
C THR A 219 12.70 4.47 13.79
N ASP A 220 13.02 3.65 14.79
CA ASP A 220 13.05 2.19 14.67
C ASP A 220 11.72 1.54 15.09
N ASN A 221 10.78 2.30 15.66
CA ASN A 221 9.49 1.78 16.08
C ASN A 221 8.61 1.46 14.85
N PRO A 222 8.30 0.18 14.58
CA PRO A 222 7.52 -0.21 13.42
C PRO A 222 6.08 0.31 13.45
N GLU A 223 5.49 0.55 14.63
CA GLU A 223 4.13 1.12 14.76
C GLU A 223 4.04 2.55 14.20
N LEU A 224 5.13 3.34 14.31
CA LEU A 224 5.22 4.68 13.74
C LEU A 224 5.51 4.69 12.24
N LYS A 225 5.70 3.49 11.64
CA LYS A 225 5.82 3.28 10.19
C LYS A 225 4.56 2.64 9.59
N VAL A 226 3.52 2.43 10.40
CA VAL A 226 2.22 1.92 9.94
C VAL A 226 1.45 3.05 9.27
N ASN A 227 1.28 2.92 7.94
CA ASN A 227 0.50 3.86 7.14
C ASN A 227 -0.06 3.09 5.93
N ALA A 228 -1.30 2.58 6.05
CA ALA A 228 -1.88 1.60 5.15
C ALA A 228 -1.05 0.29 5.02
N ASN A 229 -0.12 0.06 5.92
CA ASN A 229 0.61 -1.19 6.15
C ASN A 229 0.08 -1.84 7.43
N PRO A 230 0.24 -3.17 7.62
CA PRO A 230 0.66 -4.16 6.62
C PRO A 230 -0.25 -4.18 5.39
N ARG A 231 0.29 -4.60 4.24
CA ARG A 231 -0.50 -4.90 3.05
C ARG A 231 -1.24 -6.20 3.27
N ILE A 232 -2.54 -6.20 2.99
CA ILE A 232 -3.39 -7.38 3.18
C ILE A 232 -3.55 -8.13 1.87
N ILE A 233 -3.40 -9.44 1.93
CA ILE A 233 -3.80 -10.37 0.87
C ILE A 233 -5.16 -10.92 1.27
N THR A 234 -6.20 -10.52 0.54
CA THR A 234 -7.56 -11.02 0.72
C THR A 234 -7.99 -11.85 -0.48
N VAL A 235 -8.92 -12.76 -0.23
CA VAL A 235 -9.62 -13.53 -1.25
C VAL A 235 -11.12 -13.47 -0.99
N SER A 236 -11.94 -13.47 -2.06
CA SER A 236 -13.40 -13.56 -1.93
C SER A 236 -13.80 -14.87 -1.24
N GLY A 237 -14.80 -14.81 -0.35
CA GLY A 237 -15.23 -15.94 0.45
C GLY A 237 -15.73 -17.12 -0.37
N ASN A 238 -16.35 -16.87 -1.55
CA ASN A 238 -16.83 -17.94 -2.44
C ASN A 238 -15.68 -18.84 -2.90
N ILE A 239 -14.59 -18.30 -3.46
CA ILE A 239 -13.47 -19.14 -3.94
C ILE A 239 -12.74 -19.81 -2.77
N ALA A 240 -12.66 -19.17 -1.60
CA ALA A 240 -12.08 -19.79 -0.41
C ALA A 240 -12.84 -21.05 0.03
N ARG A 241 -14.18 -21.04 -0.09
CA ARG A 241 -15.05 -22.17 0.25
C ARG A 241 -15.09 -23.23 -0.85
N ASP A 242 -15.30 -22.79 -2.09
CA ASP A 242 -15.65 -23.68 -3.19
C ASP A 242 -14.39 -24.24 -3.88
N ASN A 243 -13.29 -23.48 -3.88
CA ASN A 243 -12.05 -23.82 -4.58
C ASN A 243 -10.79 -23.54 -3.71
N PRO A 244 -10.69 -24.16 -2.53
CA PRO A 244 -9.59 -23.91 -1.59
C PRO A 244 -8.20 -24.23 -2.18
N ASP A 245 -8.12 -25.16 -3.13
CA ASP A 245 -6.86 -25.48 -3.81
C ASP A 245 -6.36 -24.34 -4.70
N ALA A 246 -7.25 -23.62 -5.37
CA ALA A 246 -6.90 -22.45 -6.16
C ALA A 246 -6.30 -21.33 -5.28
N VAL A 247 -6.83 -21.16 -4.04
CA VAL A 247 -6.25 -20.21 -3.07
C VAL A 247 -4.83 -20.62 -2.69
N VAL A 248 -4.61 -21.89 -2.39
CA VAL A 248 -3.27 -22.41 -2.06
C VAL A 248 -2.29 -22.20 -3.22
N ARG A 249 -2.69 -22.53 -4.45
CA ARG A 249 -1.86 -22.35 -5.66
C ARG A 249 -1.52 -20.87 -5.89
N TYR A 250 -2.48 -19.97 -5.73
CA TYR A 250 -2.24 -18.53 -5.82
C TYR A 250 -1.17 -18.08 -4.80
N LEU A 251 -1.28 -18.52 -3.55
CA LEU A 251 -0.31 -18.21 -2.51
C LEU A 251 1.08 -18.84 -2.78
N GLN A 252 1.15 -20.04 -3.38
CA GLN A 252 2.41 -20.62 -3.83
C GLN A 252 3.11 -19.73 -4.85
N VAL A 253 2.36 -19.15 -5.80
CA VAL A 253 2.92 -18.18 -6.75
C VAL A 253 3.53 -16.99 -6.03
N LEU A 254 2.84 -16.42 -5.04
CA LEU A 254 3.37 -15.29 -4.25
C LEU A 254 4.65 -15.67 -3.48
N ILE A 255 4.68 -16.86 -2.89
CA ILE A 255 5.86 -17.37 -2.17
C ILE A 255 7.05 -17.52 -3.14
N ARG A 256 6.83 -18.10 -4.33
CA ARG A 256 7.88 -18.24 -5.35
C ARG A 256 8.38 -16.89 -5.87
N ALA A 257 7.45 -15.93 -6.05
CA ALA A 257 7.80 -14.57 -6.47
C ALA A 257 8.62 -13.84 -5.39
N ALA A 258 8.26 -13.99 -4.12
CA ALA A 258 9.01 -13.42 -3.00
C ALA A 258 10.41 -14.03 -2.88
N ARG A 259 10.52 -15.37 -3.04
CA ARG A 259 11.82 -16.09 -3.09
C ARG A 259 12.69 -15.55 -4.23
N TRP A 260 12.13 -15.51 -5.44
CA TRP A 260 12.86 -15.00 -6.59
C TRP A 260 13.30 -13.55 -6.39
N SER A 261 12.45 -12.71 -5.80
CA SER A 261 12.77 -11.32 -5.48
C SER A 261 13.97 -11.22 -4.53
N ALA A 262 14.02 -12.07 -3.51
CA ALA A 262 15.14 -12.13 -2.57
C ALA A 262 16.44 -12.62 -3.22
N ASP A 263 16.33 -13.63 -4.11
CA ASP A 263 17.48 -14.22 -4.82
C ASP A 263 18.01 -13.33 -5.94
N GLN A 264 17.16 -12.47 -6.53
CA GLN A 264 17.47 -11.58 -7.65
C GLN A 264 17.12 -10.11 -7.32
N PRO A 265 17.73 -9.50 -6.30
CA PRO A 265 17.28 -8.22 -5.77
C PRO A 265 17.38 -7.07 -6.78
N ARG A 266 18.37 -7.08 -7.66
CA ARG A 266 18.54 -6.06 -8.69
C ARG A 266 17.44 -6.13 -9.76
N ASP A 267 17.19 -7.34 -10.26
CA ASP A 267 16.17 -7.54 -11.31
C ASP A 267 14.76 -7.31 -10.74
N SER A 268 14.53 -7.72 -9.49
CA SER A 268 13.32 -7.41 -8.74
C SER A 268 13.10 -5.90 -8.62
N ALA A 269 14.12 -5.14 -8.22
CA ALA A 269 14.04 -3.70 -8.13
C ALA A 269 13.71 -3.06 -9.51
N GLN A 270 14.29 -3.58 -10.60
CA GLN A 270 14.01 -3.08 -11.94
C GLN A 270 12.57 -3.35 -12.37
N ILE A 271 12.04 -4.55 -12.09
CA ILE A 271 10.64 -4.90 -12.35
C ILE A 271 9.71 -3.96 -11.59
N LEU A 272 9.95 -3.81 -10.29
CA LEU A 272 9.12 -2.96 -9.43
C LEU A 272 9.19 -1.48 -9.83
N ALA A 273 10.36 -0.99 -10.22
CA ALA A 273 10.53 0.38 -10.70
C ALA A 273 9.70 0.62 -11.99
N THR A 274 9.75 -0.32 -12.94
CA THR A 274 8.94 -0.27 -14.16
C THR A 274 7.45 -0.30 -13.83
N GLU A 275 7.01 -1.21 -12.98
CA GLU A 275 5.61 -1.35 -12.60
C GLU A 275 5.05 -0.09 -11.92
N LEU A 276 5.88 0.59 -11.12
CA LEU A 276 5.49 1.79 -10.39
C LEU A 276 5.71 3.08 -11.21
N GLY A 277 6.34 2.98 -12.38
CA GLY A 277 6.66 4.13 -13.22
C GLY A 277 7.62 5.11 -12.54
N VAL A 278 8.61 4.60 -11.81
CA VAL A 278 9.63 5.39 -11.10
C VAL A 278 11.03 4.96 -11.53
N SER A 279 12.05 5.76 -11.19
CA SER A 279 13.42 5.35 -11.44
C SER A 279 13.90 4.26 -10.47
N LEU A 280 14.95 3.54 -10.87
CA LEU A 280 15.59 2.54 -9.99
C LEU A 280 16.17 3.18 -8.73
N SER A 281 16.63 4.43 -8.81
CA SER A 281 17.11 5.18 -7.63
C SER A 281 15.96 5.55 -6.69
N ASP A 282 14.80 5.93 -7.23
CA ASP A 282 13.64 6.31 -6.43
C ASP A 282 13.13 5.10 -5.62
N ILE A 283 13.03 3.91 -6.25
CA ILE A 283 12.59 2.71 -5.52
C ILE A 283 13.61 2.25 -4.47
N ASN A 284 14.90 2.25 -4.79
CA ASN A 284 15.92 1.82 -3.84
C ASN A 284 16.09 2.78 -2.66
N GLY A 285 15.78 4.06 -2.83
CA GLY A 285 15.84 5.06 -1.76
C GLY A 285 14.56 5.13 -0.90
N ALA A 286 13.45 4.59 -1.36
CA ALA A 286 12.15 4.72 -0.70
C ALA A 286 11.83 3.61 0.31
N PHE A 287 12.63 2.57 0.38
CA PHE A 287 12.43 1.41 1.25
C PHE A 287 13.71 1.07 2.02
N VAL A 288 13.56 0.28 3.08
CA VAL A 288 14.70 -0.27 3.83
C VAL A 288 15.62 -1.06 2.90
N GLU A 289 16.90 -1.10 3.25
CA GLU A 289 17.88 -1.92 2.53
C GLU A 289 17.41 -3.38 2.46
N ASN A 290 17.63 -4.02 1.31
CA ASN A 290 17.21 -5.41 1.05
C ASN A 290 15.69 -5.64 1.22
N TYR A 291 14.86 -4.63 0.92
CA TYR A 291 13.40 -4.71 1.01
C TYR A 291 12.80 -5.88 0.22
N GLN A 292 13.50 -6.39 -0.77
CA GLN A 292 13.11 -7.57 -1.54
C GLN A 292 12.89 -8.82 -0.65
N ASN A 293 13.60 -8.88 0.48
CA ASN A 293 13.43 -9.92 1.50
C ASN A 293 12.16 -9.74 2.36
N LYS A 294 11.40 -8.64 2.17
CA LYS A 294 10.20 -8.32 2.95
C LYS A 294 8.90 -8.60 2.18
N LEU A 295 8.97 -9.16 0.98
CA LEU A 295 7.79 -9.45 0.15
C LEU A 295 7.13 -10.80 0.45
N TRP A 296 7.64 -11.54 1.43
CA TRP A 296 7.09 -12.84 1.81
C TRP A 296 5.73 -12.68 2.51
N PRO A 297 4.68 -13.33 1.99
CA PRO A 297 3.39 -13.35 2.69
C PRO A 297 3.56 -14.10 4.04
N ASN A 298 3.06 -13.49 5.10
CA ASN A 298 3.09 -14.09 6.45
C ASN A 298 1.82 -13.72 7.22
N LEU A 299 1.65 -14.31 8.39
CA LEU A 299 0.58 -13.99 9.37
C LEU A 299 1.17 -14.05 10.78
N SER A 300 2.40 -13.54 10.93
CA SER A 300 3.07 -13.52 12.22
C SER A 300 2.35 -12.62 13.22
N ALA A 301 2.51 -12.93 14.52
CA ALA A 301 1.95 -12.12 15.58
C ALA A 301 2.36 -10.64 15.48
N GLU A 302 3.60 -10.37 15.02
CA GLU A 302 4.09 -9.01 14.79
C GLU A 302 3.30 -8.29 13.69
N THR A 303 3.14 -8.91 12.51
CA THR A 303 2.39 -8.27 11.42
C THR A 303 0.91 -8.12 11.71
N MET A 304 0.31 -9.07 12.44
CA MET A 304 -1.07 -8.96 12.93
C MET A 304 -1.23 -7.81 13.93
N HIS A 305 -0.28 -7.64 14.84
CA HIS A 305 -0.27 -6.50 15.77
C HIS A 305 -0.14 -5.16 15.01
N LEU A 306 0.74 -5.07 14.01
CA LEU A 306 0.86 -3.85 13.20
C LEU A 306 -0.44 -3.56 12.41
N LEU A 307 -1.16 -4.60 11.96
CA LEU A 307 -2.47 -4.40 11.34
C LEU A 307 -3.50 -3.88 12.36
N SER A 308 -3.49 -4.37 13.60
CA SER A 308 -4.39 -3.83 14.64
C SER A 308 -4.11 -2.36 14.92
N THR A 309 -2.85 -1.89 14.91
CA THR A 309 -2.55 -0.45 15.08
C THR A 309 -3.13 0.42 13.98
N GLN A 310 -3.25 -0.10 12.74
CA GLN A 310 -3.95 0.61 11.66
C GLN A 310 -5.46 0.67 11.93
N GLN A 311 -6.06 -0.43 12.35
CA GLN A 311 -7.47 -0.49 12.70
C GLN A 311 -7.80 0.43 13.88
N ASP A 312 -7.00 0.40 14.94
CA ASP A 312 -7.19 1.23 16.14
C ASP A 312 -7.18 2.72 15.80
N PHE A 313 -6.26 3.14 14.93
CA PHE A 313 -6.26 4.51 14.41
C PHE A 313 -7.54 4.85 13.66
N MET A 314 -8.01 3.95 12.79
CA MET A 314 -9.23 4.18 12.02
C MET A 314 -10.48 4.24 12.91
N LEU A 315 -10.52 3.45 13.98
CA LEU A 315 -11.60 3.50 14.99
C LEU A 315 -11.53 4.79 15.82
N ALA A 316 -10.35 5.16 16.29
CA ALA A 316 -10.15 6.35 17.13
C ALA A 316 -10.51 7.67 16.42
N HIS A 317 -10.50 7.67 15.09
CA HIS A 317 -10.78 8.86 14.26
C HIS A 317 -12.05 8.71 13.40
N ASP A 318 -12.97 7.84 13.77
CA ASP A 318 -14.28 7.64 13.13
C ASP A 318 -14.22 7.24 11.64
N TYR A 319 -13.10 6.62 11.20
CA TYR A 319 -12.96 6.09 9.83
C TYR A 319 -13.53 4.67 9.68
N LEU A 320 -13.74 3.98 10.79
CA LEU A 320 -14.49 2.72 10.87
C LEU A 320 -15.61 2.87 11.90
N PRO A 321 -16.85 2.48 11.57
CA PRO A 321 -17.97 2.53 12.52
C PRO A 321 -17.93 1.42 13.56
N GLY A 322 -17.05 0.43 13.41
CA GLY A 322 -16.88 -0.69 14.33
C GLY A 322 -15.64 -1.52 14.03
N GLU A 323 -15.21 -2.29 15.02
CA GLU A 323 -14.04 -3.16 14.95
C GLU A 323 -14.27 -4.33 13.98
N VAL A 324 -13.23 -4.72 13.26
CA VAL A 324 -13.14 -5.99 12.52
C VAL A 324 -12.45 -7.00 13.42
N ASP A 325 -13.08 -8.14 13.68
CA ASP A 325 -12.42 -9.27 14.33
C ASP A 325 -11.36 -9.87 13.39
N LEU A 326 -10.12 -9.38 13.52
CA LEU A 326 -9.00 -9.77 12.67
C LEU A 326 -8.68 -11.28 12.79
N ALA A 327 -8.91 -11.87 13.96
CA ALA A 327 -8.64 -13.28 14.17
C ALA A 327 -9.63 -14.17 13.44
N SER A 328 -10.93 -13.83 13.49
CA SER A 328 -11.97 -14.57 12.75
C SER A 328 -11.96 -14.32 11.25
N TRP A 329 -11.44 -13.17 10.81
CA TRP A 329 -11.27 -12.85 9.39
C TRP A 329 -10.11 -13.60 8.74
N CYS A 330 -9.11 -13.98 9.53
CA CYS A 330 -7.88 -14.63 9.09
C CYS A 330 -8.08 -16.14 8.99
N ASP A 331 -7.61 -16.74 7.87
CA ASP A 331 -7.43 -18.19 7.75
C ASP A 331 -6.00 -18.49 7.30
N ASP A 332 -5.16 -18.89 8.26
CA ASP A 332 -3.74 -19.21 8.04
C ASP A 332 -3.53 -20.58 7.37
N SER A 333 -4.57 -21.41 7.33
CA SER A 333 -4.48 -22.78 6.79
C SER A 333 -4.07 -22.82 5.32
N PHE A 334 -4.53 -21.84 4.53
CA PHE A 334 -4.16 -21.70 3.12
C PHE A 334 -2.68 -21.39 2.95
N LEU A 335 -2.20 -20.40 3.70
CA LEU A 335 -0.81 -19.96 3.59
C LEU A 335 0.15 -21.02 4.14
N ARG A 336 -0.18 -21.65 5.26
CA ARG A 336 0.56 -22.79 5.83
C ARG A 336 0.71 -23.92 4.81
N LYS A 337 -0.38 -24.30 4.15
CA LYS A 337 -0.38 -25.34 3.12
C LYS A 337 0.43 -24.92 1.88
N ALA A 338 0.40 -23.65 1.52
CA ALA A 338 1.23 -23.15 0.41
C ALA A 338 2.72 -23.23 0.73
N TYR A 339 3.14 -22.85 1.95
CA TYR A 339 4.53 -23.01 2.40
C TYR A 339 4.97 -24.49 2.42
N GLU A 340 4.12 -25.38 2.93
CA GLU A 340 4.35 -26.81 2.95
C GLU A 340 4.58 -27.39 1.54
N ARG A 341 3.74 -27.01 0.58
CA ARG A 341 3.88 -27.43 -0.83
C ARG A 341 5.16 -26.89 -1.49
N GLU A 342 5.66 -25.76 -1.04
CA GLU A 342 6.93 -25.19 -1.50
C GLU A 342 8.16 -25.75 -0.73
N ASN A 343 7.96 -26.74 0.15
CA ASN A 343 8.98 -27.32 1.02
C ASN A 343 9.70 -26.27 1.89
N LEU A 344 8.93 -25.29 2.39
CA LEU A 344 9.41 -24.24 3.26
C LEU A 344 8.82 -24.38 4.65
N THR A 345 9.60 -23.96 5.64
CA THR A 345 9.11 -23.89 7.02
C THR A 345 8.19 -22.68 7.19
N TRP A 346 6.99 -22.92 7.66
CA TRP A 346 6.11 -21.87 8.13
C TRP A 346 6.69 -21.26 9.41
N ALA A 347 7.05 -19.99 9.39
CA ALA A 347 7.36 -19.21 10.59
C ALA A 347 6.10 -18.40 10.97
N ALA A 348 5.40 -18.83 12.03
CA ALA A 348 4.22 -18.14 12.57
C ALA A 348 4.62 -16.84 13.27
#